data_4be68f49c04d4c9de6023ad17b48356f
#
_entry.id   4be68f49c04d4c9de6023ad17b48356f
#
_cell.length_a   1.000
_cell.length_b   1.000
_cell.length_c   1.000
_cell.angle_alpha   90.00
_cell.angle_beta   90.00
_cell.angle_gamma   90.00
#
_symmetry.space_group_name_H-M   'P 1'
#
loop_
_entity.id
_entity.type
_entity.pdbx_description
1 polymer ?
#
loop_
_entity_poly.entity_id
_entity_poly.type
_entity_poly.pdbx_seq_one_letter_code
_entity_poly.pdbx_strand_id
1 'polypeptide(L)'
;MKRLTVLLISLFLAASAIAADPTIEEIVNRANLATYYQGKDGRAHVKMTITDSQGRKRMRKLTILRWDQPDTDELENGAYRGKQKFYVYFSRPADVNKMVFLVWKNLDKDDDRWLYLPALDLVKRIAASDKRTSFVGSDFFYEDVSGRDIDEDEHELLKTTDKYFVIKNTPKDPSSVEFAYYKMYIHKKTFLPIQVEYYDAQDKKYRVAKALKVENIQGHPTVTKASMESLNQGSKTVMEYSSVKYDTGIPEDIFTERYLRKPPRKYLK
;
A
#
# COMPACT_ATOMS: atom_id res chain seq x y z
N MET A 1 32.12 -40.56 61.33
CA MET A 1 31.01 -40.62 60.37
C MET A 1 31.09 -39.39 59.48
N LYS A 2 31.65 -39.50 58.24
CA LYS A 2 31.81 -38.40 57.28
C LYS A 2 30.62 -38.43 56.32
N ARG A 3 29.80 -37.35 56.32
CA ARG A 3 28.67 -37.18 55.38
C ARG A 3 29.22 -36.63 54.08
N LEU A 4 29.05 -37.39 52.99
CA LEU A 4 29.37 -37.01 51.62
C LEU A 4 28.14 -36.28 51.03
N THR A 5 28.26 -34.99 50.77
CA THR A 5 27.21 -34.21 50.13
C THR A 5 27.46 -34.28 48.62
N VAL A 6 26.60 -34.95 47.88
CA VAL A 6 26.61 -35.01 46.40
C VAL A 6 25.88 -33.77 45.88
N LEU A 7 26.60 -32.89 45.19
CA LEU A 7 26.07 -31.70 44.52
C LEU A 7 25.61 -32.13 43.12
N LEU A 8 24.29 -32.20 42.88
CA LEU A 8 23.71 -32.42 41.55
C LEU A 8 23.76 -31.10 40.78
N ILE A 9 24.68 -30.99 39.80
CA ILE A 9 24.69 -29.89 38.84
C ILE A 9 23.71 -30.24 37.73
N SER A 10 22.52 -29.61 37.74
CA SER A 10 21.57 -29.69 36.63
C SER A 10 22.00 -28.77 35.48
N LEU A 11 22.48 -29.37 34.39
CA LEU A 11 22.83 -28.68 33.16
C LEU A 11 21.55 -28.31 32.41
N PHE A 12 21.14 -27.02 32.48
CA PHE A 12 20.07 -26.48 31.65
C PHE A 12 20.59 -26.32 30.22
N LEU A 13 20.28 -27.27 29.32
CA LEU A 13 20.41 -27.05 27.89
C LEU A 13 19.31 -26.05 27.48
N ALA A 14 19.68 -24.81 27.24
CA ALA A 14 18.84 -23.85 26.56
C ALA A 14 18.77 -24.28 25.07
N ALA A 15 17.71 -24.99 24.69
CA ALA A 15 17.40 -25.24 23.30
C ALA A 15 17.03 -23.87 22.68
N SER A 16 17.93 -23.34 21.86
CA SER A 16 17.60 -22.19 21.00
C SER A 16 16.52 -22.66 20.03
N ALA A 17 15.27 -22.25 20.26
CA ALA A 17 14.21 -22.44 19.31
C ALA A 17 14.62 -21.69 18.03
N ILE A 18 15.01 -22.42 16.99
CA ILE A 18 15.16 -21.88 15.65
C ILE A 18 13.73 -21.52 15.23
N ALA A 19 13.42 -20.23 15.19
CA ALA A 19 12.14 -19.77 14.65
C ALA A 19 12.06 -20.28 13.21
N ALA A 20 11.01 -21.03 12.89
CA ALA A 20 10.77 -21.50 11.53
C ALA A 20 10.65 -20.29 10.60
N ASP A 21 11.13 -20.39 9.36
CA ASP A 21 10.91 -19.37 8.35
C ASP A 21 9.40 -19.15 8.15
N PRO A 22 8.94 -17.90 8.00
CA PRO A 22 7.52 -17.61 7.85
C PRO A 22 6.96 -18.27 6.57
N THR A 23 5.72 -18.71 6.63
CA THR A 23 5.00 -19.25 5.45
C THR A 23 4.78 -18.15 4.39
N ILE A 24 4.47 -18.54 3.15
CA ILE A 24 4.15 -17.58 2.07
C ILE A 24 2.96 -16.73 2.46
N GLU A 25 1.92 -17.35 3.01
CA GLU A 25 0.72 -16.66 3.49
C GLU A 25 1.07 -15.63 4.57
N GLU A 26 1.87 -15.99 5.56
CA GLU A 26 2.32 -15.07 6.60
C GLU A 26 3.13 -13.90 6.02
N ILE A 27 4.03 -14.16 5.06
CA ILE A 27 4.81 -13.09 4.40
C ILE A 27 3.90 -12.11 3.68
N VAL A 28 2.93 -12.61 2.90
CA VAL A 28 1.99 -11.78 2.13
C VAL A 28 1.08 -10.98 3.05
N ASN A 29 0.51 -11.62 4.07
CA ASN A 29 -0.35 -10.98 5.05
C ASN A 29 0.37 -9.86 5.82
N ARG A 30 1.59 -10.12 6.29
CA ARG A 30 2.42 -9.11 6.98
C ARG A 30 2.84 -7.98 6.05
N ALA A 31 3.08 -8.27 4.77
CA ALA A 31 3.38 -7.23 3.79
C ALA A 31 2.16 -6.34 3.50
N ASN A 32 0.97 -6.92 3.43
CA ASN A 32 -0.29 -6.18 3.29
C ASN A 32 -0.54 -5.28 4.51
N LEU A 33 -0.41 -5.83 5.72
CA LEU A 33 -0.52 -5.08 6.97
C LEU A 33 0.47 -3.92 7.02
N ALA A 34 1.76 -4.17 6.74
CA ALA A 34 2.80 -3.16 6.78
C ALA A 34 2.61 -2.04 5.72
N THR A 35 1.93 -2.33 4.61
CA THR A 35 1.74 -1.38 3.52
C THR A 35 0.50 -0.51 3.72
N TYR A 36 -0.61 -1.13 4.12
CA TYR A 36 -1.92 -0.48 4.04
C TYR A 36 -2.63 -0.30 5.38
N TYR A 37 -2.29 -1.06 6.42
CA TYR A 37 -3.06 -1.13 7.67
C TYR A 37 -2.30 -0.68 8.92
N GLN A 38 -1.32 0.20 8.76
CA GLN A 38 -0.59 0.76 9.92
C GLN A 38 -1.42 1.85 10.61
N GLY A 39 -1.70 1.67 11.92
CA GLY A 39 -2.63 2.49 12.68
C GLY A 39 -4.09 2.35 12.22
N LYS A 40 -5.04 2.87 12.99
CA LYS A 40 -6.49 2.80 12.70
C LYS A 40 -6.95 3.82 11.66
N ASP A 41 -6.22 4.90 11.52
CA ASP A 41 -6.39 5.94 10.52
C ASP A 41 -5.03 6.57 10.17
N GLY A 42 -4.99 7.32 9.11
CA GLY A 42 -3.76 7.99 8.72
C GLY A 42 -3.99 9.22 7.85
N ARG A 43 -3.06 10.16 7.97
CA ARG A 43 -2.99 11.36 7.13
C ARG A 43 -1.58 11.57 6.61
N ALA A 44 -1.46 11.96 5.34
CA ALA A 44 -0.20 12.38 4.74
C ALA A 44 -0.41 13.54 3.77
N HIS A 45 0.53 14.48 3.74
CA HIS A 45 0.66 15.43 2.64
C HIS A 45 1.61 14.85 1.60
N VAL A 46 1.24 14.94 0.34
CA VAL A 46 2.01 14.34 -0.76
C VAL A 46 2.35 15.38 -1.81
N LYS A 47 3.62 15.40 -2.20
CA LYS A 47 4.09 16.04 -3.41
C LYS A 47 4.32 14.97 -4.46
N MET A 48 3.50 14.98 -5.50
CA MET A 48 3.62 14.08 -6.66
C MET A 48 4.32 14.83 -7.79
N THR A 49 5.41 14.27 -8.30
CA THR A 49 6.13 14.80 -9.46
C THR A 49 6.08 13.76 -10.59
N ILE A 50 5.43 14.12 -11.69
CA ILE A 50 5.28 13.31 -12.89
C ILE A 50 6.29 13.81 -13.91
N THR A 51 7.17 12.93 -14.41
CA THR A 51 8.16 13.23 -15.44
C THR A 51 7.83 12.37 -16.67
N ASP A 52 7.59 13.00 -17.82
CA ASP A 52 7.32 12.29 -19.07
C ASP A 52 8.61 11.85 -19.78
N SER A 53 8.49 11.13 -20.92
CA SER A 53 9.61 10.64 -21.70
C SER A 53 10.52 11.74 -22.29
N GLN A 54 10.05 12.99 -22.33
CA GLN A 54 10.84 14.15 -22.77
C GLN A 54 11.49 14.90 -21.59
N GLY A 55 11.34 14.38 -20.36
CA GLY A 55 11.88 15.00 -19.15
C GLY A 55 11.06 16.18 -18.62
N ARG A 56 9.89 16.50 -19.21
CA ARG A 56 9.02 17.57 -18.73
C ARG A 56 8.35 17.15 -17.42
N LYS A 57 8.32 18.07 -16.46
CA LYS A 57 7.80 17.79 -15.12
C LYS A 57 6.47 18.49 -14.87
N ARG A 58 5.53 17.75 -14.33
CA ARG A 58 4.27 18.27 -13.76
C ARG A 58 4.24 17.93 -12.28
N MET A 59 3.87 18.87 -11.45
CA MET A 59 3.82 18.67 -10.00
C MET A 59 2.40 18.84 -9.48
N ARG A 60 2.01 17.99 -8.51
CA ARG A 60 0.74 18.08 -7.80
C ARG A 60 0.98 18.02 -6.31
N LYS A 61 0.15 18.74 -5.55
CA LYS A 61 0.10 18.60 -4.08
C LYS A 61 -1.27 18.08 -3.69
N LEU A 62 -1.28 17.09 -2.84
CA LEU A 62 -2.49 16.45 -2.38
C LEU A 62 -2.36 16.04 -0.91
N THR A 63 -3.48 15.79 -0.25
CA THR A 63 -3.56 15.20 1.08
C THR A 63 -4.30 13.88 0.97
N ILE A 64 -3.74 12.83 1.55
CA ILE A 64 -4.37 11.52 1.66
C ILE A 64 -4.86 11.35 3.09
N LEU A 65 -6.12 10.98 3.24
CA LEU A 65 -6.72 10.51 4.49
C LEU A 65 -7.08 9.05 4.28
N ARG A 66 -6.83 8.21 5.28
CA ARG A 66 -7.23 6.81 5.33
C ARG A 66 -7.99 6.56 6.63
N TRP A 67 -8.98 5.70 6.57
CA TRP A 67 -9.69 5.16 7.72
C TRP A 67 -9.85 3.66 7.55
N ASP A 68 -9.61 2.93 8.61
CA ASP A 68 -9.75 1.48 8.67
C ASP A 68 -10.94 1.14 9.56
N GLN A 69 -11.76 0.18 9.16
CA GLN A 69 -12.81 -0.33 10.02
C GLN A 69 -12.18 -0.86 11.30
N PRO A 70 -12.68 -0.46 12.50
CA PRO A 70 -12.18 -1.01 13.76
C PRO A 70 -12.28 -2.54 13.75
N ASP A 71 -11.25 -3.19 14.26
CA ASP A 71 -11.22 -4.64 14.38
C ASP A 71 -12.37 -5.12 15.24
N THR A 72 -13.12 -6.09 14.71
CA THR A 72 -14.06 -6.86 15.48
C THR A 72 -13.44 -8.22 15.88
N ASP A 73 -12.44 -8.71 15.12
CA ASP A 73 -11.72 -9.94 15.41
C ASP A 73 -10.28 -9.83 14.93
N GLU A 74 -9.29 -10.07 15.80
CA GLU A 74 -7.92 -10.34 15.40
C GLU A 74 -7.94 -11.65 14.62
N LEU A 75 -7.62 -11.61 13.32
CA LEU A 75 -7.44 -12.84 12.56
C LEU A 75 -6.28 -13.62 13.19
N GLU A 76 -6.47 -14.90 13.43
CA GLU A 76 -5.54 -15.82 14.14
C GLU A 76 -4.09 -15.77 13.61
N ASN A 77 -3.86 -15.23 12.42
CA ASN A 77 -2.56 -15.17 11.75
C ASN A 77 -1.95 -13.76 11.66
N GLY A 78 -2.47 -12.76 12.37
CA GLY A 78 -1.96 -11.38 12.33
C GLY A 78 -2.17 -10.68 10.99
N ALA A 79 -3.02 -11.21 10.14
CA ALA A 79 -3.39 -10.62 8.85
C ALA A 79 -4.66 -9.80 9.06
N TYR A 80 -4.53 -8.47 9.03
CA TYR A 80 -5.69 -7.61 9.04
C TYR A 80 -6.22 -7.45 7.62
N ARG A 81 -7.48 -7.76 7.45
CA ARG A 81 -8.27 -7.60 6.22
C ARG A 81 -9.58 -6.93 6.61
N GLY A 82 -9.55 -5.63 6.73
CA GLY A 82 -10.72 -4.82 7.07
C GLY A 82 -11.16 -3.96 5.89
N LYS A 83 -12.39 -3.47 5.95
CA LYS A 83 -12.84 -2.42 5.03
C LYS A 83 -12.03 -1.17 5.30
N GLN A 84 -11.56 -0.53 4.24
CA GLN A 84 -10.84 0.73 4.30
C GLN A 84 -11.53 1.80 3.49
N LYS A 85 -11.29 3.05 3.85
CA LYS A 85 -11.72 4.21 3.08
C LYS A 85 -10.56 5.15 2.86
N PHE A 86 -10.42 5.62 1.64
CA PHE A 86 -9.38 6.58 1.26
C PHE A 86 -10.03 7.84 0.70
N TYR A 87 -9.51 8.99 1.11
CA TYR A 87 -9.93 10.29 0.62
C TYR A 87 -8.70 11.07 0.19
N VAL A 88 -8.58 11.36 -1.10
CA VAL A 88 -7.44 12.05 -1.68
C VAL A 88 -7.89 13.41 -2.19
N TYR A 89 -7.41 14.48 -1.56
CA TYR A 89 -7.75 15.85 -1.90
C TYR A 89 -6.58 16.55 -2.60
N PHE A 90 -6.82 17.04 -3.80
CA PHE A 90 -5.83 17.81 -4.57
C PHE A 90 -5.91 19.30 -4.24
N SER A 91 -4.78 19.90 -3.84
CA SER A 91 -4.69 21.31 -3.47
C SER A 91 -3.95 22.16 -4.49
N ARG A 92 -3.15 21.56 -5.37
CA ARG A 92 -2.35 22.25 -6.39
C ARG A 92 -2.02 21.32 -7.57
N PRO A 93 -1.78 21.83 -8.79
CA PRO A 93 -1.98 23.22 -9.25
C PRO A 93 -3.47 23.57 -9.46
N ALA A 94 -3.76 24.69 -10.09
CA ALA A 94 -5.14 25.23 -10.20
C ALA A 94 -6.10 24.32 -10.99
N ASP A 95 -5.60 23.62 -12.01
CA ASP A 95 -6.37 22.68 -12.86
C ASP A 95 -6.92 21.46 -12.12
N VAL A 96 -6.24 21.04 -11.05
CA VAL A 96 -6.69 19.91 -10.20
C VAL A 96 -7.13 20.37 -8.80
N ASN A 97 -7.09 21.68 -8.52
CA ASN A 97 -7.46 22.19 -7.20
C ASN A 97 -8.90 21.83 -6.83
N LYS A 98 -9.12 21.29 -5.63
CA LYS A 98 -10.40 20.77 -5.11
C LYS A 98 -10.89 19.49 -5.78
N MET A 99 -10.12 18.88 -6.69
CA MET A 99 -10.41 17.52 -7.14
C MET A 99 -10.32 16.56 -5.94
N VAL A 100 -11.22 15.59 -5.88
CA VAL A 100 -11.24 14.58 -4.82
C VAL A 100 -11.37 13.20 -5.44
N PHE A 101 -10.54 12.28 -4.97
CA PHE A 101 -10.71 10.85 -5.23
C PHE A 101 -11.09 10.16 -3.93
N LEU A 102 -12.21 9.44 -3.94
CA LEU A 102 -12.75 8.69 -2.80
C LEU A 102 -12.76 7.22 -3.16
N VAL A 103 -12.31 6.37 -2.24
CA VAL A 103 -12.36 4.90 -2.36
C VAL A 103 -13.02 4.32 -1.11
N TRP A 104 -13.92 3.37 -1.32
CA TRP A 104 -14.35 2.41 -0.32
C TRP A 104 -13.82 1.05 -0.75
N LYS A 105 -12.83 0.55 -0.02
CA LYS A 105 -12.31 -0.80 -0.22
C LYS A 105 -13.26 -1.79 0.42
N ASN A 106 -13.74 -2.72 -0.37
CA ASN A 106 -14.66 -3.77 0.04
C ASN A 106 -13.92 -5.12 0.11
N LEU A 107 -14.44 -6.08 0.87
CA LEU A 107 -13.89 -7.43 0.99
C LEU A 107 -14.57 -8.43 0.05
N ASP A 108 -15.88 -8.24 -0.18
CA ASP A 108 -16.75 -9.24 -0.84
C ASP A 108 -17.15 -8.85 -2.26
N LYS A 109 -16.70 -7.70 -2.72
CA LYS A 109 -17.02 -7.12 -4.04
C LYS A 109 -15.95 -6.14 -4.47
N ASP A 110 -16.02 -5.69 -5.72
CA ASP A 110 -15.19 -4.61 -6.22
C ASP A 110 -15.25 -3.34 -5.36
N ASP A 111 -14.14 -2.63 -5.25
CA ASP A 111 -14.07 -1.36 -4.56
C ASP A 111 -14.94 -0.31 -5.24
N ASP A 112 -15.62 0.50 -4.45
CA ASP A 112 -16.32 1.67 -4.95
C ASP A 112 -15.37 2.85 -5.05
N ARG A 113 -15.28 3.48 -6.22
CA ARG A 113 -14.36 4.59 -6.50
C ARG A 113 -15.08 5.76 -7.16
N TRP A 114 -14.85 6.98 -6.65
CA TRP A 114 -15.42 8.21 -7.20
C TRP A 114 -14.33 9.25 -7.41
N LEU A 115 -14.41 9.96 -8.54
CA LEU A 115 -13.58 11.11 -8.84
C LEU A 115 -14.46 12.34 -9.00
N TYR A 116 -14.29 13.34 -8.14
CA TYR A 116 -14.93 14.63 -8.27
C TYR A 116 -14.09 15.58 -9.10
N LEU A 117 -14.68 16.13 -10.16
CA LEU A 117 -14.08 17.09 -11.07
C LEU A 117 -14.74 18.47 -10.83
N PRO A 118 -14.10 19.35 -10.04
CA PRO A 118 -14.72 20.62 -9.59
C PRO A 118 -15.03 21.58 -10.72
N ALA A 119 -14.24 21.59 -11.80
CA ALA A 119 -14.46 22.46 -12.96
C ALA A 119 -15.79 22.16 -13.68
N LEU A 120 -16.31 20.95 -13.55
CA LEU A 120 -17.55 20.49 -14.18
C LEU A 120 -18.66 20.22 -13.16
N ASP A 121 -18.39 20.41 -11.86
CA ASP A 121 -19.22 19.93 -10.74
C ASP A 121 -19.67 18.47 -10.91
N LEU A 122 -18.82 17.64 -11.49
CA LEU A 122 -19.12 16.26 -11.86
C LEU A 122 -18.49 15.29 -10.89
N VAL A 123 -19.30 14.36 -10.35
CA VAL A 123 -18.82 13.15 -9.67
C VAL A 123 -18.86 12.01 -10.69
N LYS A 124 -17.69 11.53 -11.09
CA LYS A 124 -17.53 10.36 -11.97
C LYS A 124 -17.27 9.13 -11.11
N ARG A 125 -18.06 8.07 -11.27
CA ARG A 125 -17.73 6.75 -10.73
C ARG A 125 -16.67 6.11 -11.63
N ILE A 126 -15.59 5.59 -11.03
CA ILE A 126 -14.57 4.80 -11.74
C ILE A 126 -15.04 3.35 -11.70
N ALA A 127 -15.30 2.79 -12.88
CA ALA A 127 -15.72 1.40 -12.99
C ALA A 127 -14.62 0.43 -12.55
N ALA A 128 -14.99 -0.79 -12.13
CA ALA A 128 -14.01 -1.82 -11.76
C ALA A 128 -13.06 -2.13 -12.92
N SER A 129 -13.54 -2.14 -14.16
CA SER A 129 -12.71 -2.29 -15.37
C SER A 129 -11.67 -1.18 -15.56
N ASP A 130 -11.90 0.01 -14.99
CA ASP A 130 -11.02 1.16 -15.12
C ASP A 130 -10.02 1.29 -13.96
N LYS A 131 -10.07 0.39 -12.96
CA LYS A 131 -9.20 0.44 -11.77
C LYS A 131 -7.71 0.44 -12.11
N ARG A 132 -7.34 -0.16 -13.24
CA ARG A 132 -5.97 -0.25 -13.76
C ARG A 132 -5.64 0.84 -14.79
N THR A 133 -6.36 1.96 -14.80
CA THR A 133 -6.02 3.13 -15.61
C THR A 133 -5.28 4.19 -14.80
N SER A 134 -4.65 5.15 -15.50
CA SER A 134 -3.78 6.17 -14.90
C SER A 134 -4.51 7.01 -13.86
N PHE A 135 -3.97 7.06 -12.65
CA PHE A 135 -4.43 7.94 -11.59
C PHE A 135 -4.04 9.39 -11.88
N VAL A 136 -5.02 10.15 -12.39
CA VAL A 136 -4.89 11.59 -12.67
C VAL A 136 -3.66 11.93 -13.53
N GLY A 137 -3.36 11.09 -14.54
CA GLY A 137 -2.25 11.27 -15.49
C GLY A 137 -0.85 11.02 -14.90
N SER A 138 -0.75 10.25 -13.82
CA SER A 138 0.49 9.74 -13.25
C SER A 138 0.77 8.31 -13.74
N ASP A 139 1.95 7.76 -13.39
CA ASP A 139 2.27 6.35 -13.64
C ASP A 139 1.66 5.42 -12.60
N PHE A 140 1.09 5.95 -11.52
CA PHE A 140 0.23 5.18 -10.61
C PHE A 140 -1.15 4.99 -11.23
N PHE A 141 -1.79 3.87 -10.90
CA PHE A 141 -3.17 3.57 -11.30
C PHE A 141 -4.14 3.85 -10.14
N TYR A 142 -5.44 3.89 -10.41
CA TYR A 142 -6.45 4.08 -9.36
C TYR A 142 -6.37 2.99 -8.29
N GLU A 143 -6.13 1.74 -8.67
CA GLU A 143 -5.97 0.62 -7.76
C GLU A 143 -4.73 0.77 -6.85
N ASP A 144 -3.62 1.36 -7.32
CA ASP A 144 -2.42 1.55 -6.51
C ASP A 144 -2.64 2.45 -5.28
N VAL A 145 -3.70 3.28 -5.27
CA VAL A 145 -4.02 4.15 -4.14
C VAL A 145 -4.54 3.36 -2.93
N SER A 146 -5.39 2.36 -3.17
CA SER A 146 -6.01 1.52 -2.13
C SER A 146 -5.36 0.15 -2.00
N GLY A 147 -4.50 -0.21 -2.97
CA GLY A 147 -3.88 -1.52 -3.07
C GLY A 147 -4.81 -2.57 -3.68
N ARG A 148 -4.20 -3.58 -4.30
CA ARG A 148 -4.85 -4.77 -4.81
C ARG A 148 -5.15 -5.72 -3.64
N ASP A 149 -6.28 -6.42 -3.68
CA ASP A 149 -6.58 -7.44 -2.69
C ASP A 149 -5.63 -8.63 -2.86
N ILE A 150 -5.09 -9.13 -1.74
CA ILE A 150 -4.16 -10.26 -1.75
C ILE A 150 -4.82 -11.54 -2.24
N ASP A 151 -6.15 -11.68 -2.08
CA ASP A 151 -6.89 -12.86 -2.56
C ASP A 151 -7.17 -12.84 -4.07
N GLU A 152 -6.91 -11.73 -4.76
CA GLU A 152 -7.03 -11.68 -6.23
C GLU A 152 -5.87 -12.43 -6.93
N ASP A 153 -4.82 -12.82 -6.20
CA ASP A 153 -3.62 -13.43 -6.77
C ASP A 153 -3.27 -14.78 -6.11
N GLU A 154 -2.55 -15.62 -6.85
CA GLU A 154 -1.81 -16.77 -6.33
C GLU A 154 -0.39 -16.33 -6.00
N HIS A 155 0.16 -16.82 -4.88
CA HIS A 155 1.46 -16.39 -4.36
C HIS A 155 2.46 -17.54 -4.38
N GLU A 156 3.66 -17.28 -4.90
CA GLU A 156 4.77 -18.24 -4.97
C GLU A 156 6.06 -17.60 -4.43
N LEU A 157 6.72 -18.25 -3.48
CA LEU A 157 8.02 -17.81 -2.98
C LEU A 157 9.10 -18.25 -3.98
N LEU A 158 9.61 -17.31 -4.78
CA LEU A 158 10.68 -17.60 -5.74
C LEU A 158 12.05 -17.71 -5.10
N LYS A 159 12.32 -16.86 -4.11
CA LYS A 159 13.66 -16.75 -3.52
C LYS A 159 13.60 -16.09 -2.14
N THR A 160 14.43 -16.60 -1.25
CA THR A 160 14.78 -15.95 0.01
C THR A 160 16.24 -15.49 -0.06
N THR A 161 16.48 -14.20 0.20
CA THR A 161 17.83 -13.62 0.33
C THR A 161 18.10 -13.23 1.78
N ASP A 162 19.27 -12.70 2.10
CA ASP A 162 19.56 -12.19 3.45
C ASP A 162 18.61 -11.07 3.88
N LYS A 163 18.14 -10.25 2.92
CA LYS A 163 17.35 -9.04 3.18
C LYS A 163 15.88 -9.14 2.75
N TYR A 164 15.55 -9.99 1.78
CA TYR A 164 14.25 -9.98 1.10
C TYR A 164 13.69 -11.37 0.91
N PHE A 165 12.35 -11.45 1.00
CA PHE A 165 11.56 -12.47 0.33
C PHE A 165 11.17 -11.96 -1.05
N VAL A 166 11.27 -12.81 -2.07
CA VAL A 166 10.84 -12.48 -3.44
C VAL A 166 9.62 -13.33 -3.76
N ILE A 167 8.46 -12.70 -3.79
CA ILE A 167 7.18 -13.36 -4.04
C ILE A 167 6.73 -13.03 -5.46
N LYS A 168 6.39 -14.06 -6.24
CA LYS A 168 5.67 -13.93 -7.50
C LYS A 168 4.17 -13.99 -7.20
N ASN A 169 3.42 -13.09 -7.80
CA ASN A 169 1.97 -12.97 -7.66
C ASN A 169 1.36 -13.09 -9.05
N THR A 170 0.50 -14.09 -9.23
CA THR A 170 -0.16 -14.38 -10.50
C THR A 170 -1.66 -14.15 -10.34
N PRO A 171 -2.31 -13.30 -11.15
CA PRO A 171 -3.73 -13.01 -11.03
C PRO A 171 -4.57 -14.28 -11.24
N LYS A 172 -5.53 -14.54 -10.34
CA LYS A 172 -6.51 -15.63 -10.47
C LYS A 172 -7.47 -15.39 -11.64
N ASP A 173 -7.76 -14.10 -11.91
CA ASP A 173 -8.49 -13.67 -13.11
C ASP A 173 -7.58 -12.79 -14.00
N PRO A 174 -6.89 -13.40 -15.01
CA PRO A 174 -6.03 -12.66 -15.91
C PRO A 174 -6.76 -11.59 -16.75
N SER A 175 -8.09 -11.69 -16.90
CA SER A 175 -8.87 -10.73 -17.69
C SER A 175 -9.10 -9.41 -16.94
N SER A 176 -8.92 -9.40 -15.62
CA SER A 176 -9.15 -8.23 -14.77
C SER A 176 -7.98 -7.24 -14.73
N VAL A 177 -6.82 -7.62 -15.29
CA VAL A 177 -5.57 -6.84 -15.21
C VAL A 177 -4.79 -6.88 -16.54
N GLU A 178 -3.85 -5.95 -16.72
CA GLU A 178 -3.01 -5.85 -17.92
C GLU A 178 -1.68 -6.60 -17.79
N PHE A 179 -1.34 -7.15 -16.62
CA PHE A 179 -0.10 -7.88 -16.37
C PHE A 179 -0.33 -9.39 -16.37
N ALA A 180 0.69 -10.16 -16.71
CA ALA A 180 0.66 -11.62 -16.57
C ALA A 180 1.00 -12.03 -15.12
N TYR A 181 1.94 -11.36 -14.50
CA TYR A 181 2.33 -11.52 -13.10
C TYR A 181 3.15 -10.33 -12.62
N TYR A 182 3.37 -10.25 -11.30
CA TYR A 182 4.33 -9.30 -10.74
C TYR A 182 5.18 -9.97 -9.64
N LYS A 183 6.38 -9.41 -9.43
CA LYS A 183 7.29 -9.84 -8.35
C LYS A 183 7.37 -8.76 -7.29
N MET A 184 7.18 -9.14 -6.02
CA MET A 184 7.39 -8.28 -4.87
C MET A 184 8.68 -8.66 -4.15
N TYR A 185 9.50 -7.66 -3.85
CA TYR A 185 10.68 -7.76 -2.99
C TYR A 185 10.31 -7.24 -1.61
N ILE A 186 10.01 -8.13 -0.68
CA ILE A 186 9.52 -7.82 0.66
C ILE A 186 10.69 -7.85 1.64
N HIS A 187 10.93 -6.75 2.34
CA HIS A 187 12.02 -6.63 3.30
C HIS A 187 11.76 -7.46 4.57
N LYS A 188 12.66 -8.38 4.92
CA LYS A 188 12.47 -9.38 5.99
C LYS A 188 12.14 -8.80 7.37
N LYS A 189 12.69 -7.64 7.73
CA LYS A 189 12.50 -7.05 9.06
C LYS A 189 11.23 -6.22 9.17
N THR A 190 10.86 -5.50 8.11
CA THR A 190 9.75 -4.55 8.13
C THR A 190 8.50 -5.06 7.41
N PHE A 191 8.64 -6.12 6.63
CA PHE A 191 7.64 -6.65 5.70
C PHE A 191 7.14 -5.65 4.65
N LEU A 192 7.77 -4.48 4.53
CA LEU A 192 7.45 -3.54 3.46
C LEU A 192 7.92 -4.08 2.10
N PRO A 193 7.06 -4.08 1.07
CA PRO A 193 7.47 -4.24 -0.31
C PRO A 193 8.32 -3.05 -0.73
N ILE A 194 9.61 -3.27 -0.98
CA ILE A 194 10.54 -2.21 -1.36
C ILE A 194 10.69 -2.07 -2.88
N GLN A 195 10.31 -3.09 -3.62
CA GLN A 195 10.24 -3.07 -5.07
C GLN A 195 9.14 -4.01 -5.54
N VAL A 196 8.40 -3.57 -6.57
CA VAL A 196 7.41 -4.38 -7.29
C VAL A 196 7.67 -4.24 -8.78
N GLU A 197 7.79 -5.36 -9.48
CA GLU A 197 8.08 -5.43 -10.91
C GLU A 197 6.93 -6.13 -11.64
N TYR A 198 6.29 -5.46 -12.59
CA TYR A 198 5.19 -6.02 -13.39
C TYR A 198 5.68 -6.52 -14.74
N TYR A 199 5.19 -7.68 -15.15
CA TYR A 199 5.58 -8.38 -16.38
C TYR A 199 4.36 -8.63 -17.24
N ASP A 200 4.52 -8.44 -18.55
CA ASP A 200 3.49 -8.76 -19.55
C ASP A 200 3.51 -10.26 -19.95
N ALA A 201 2.63 -10.64 -20.87
CA ALA A 201 2.50 -12.02 -21.36
C ALA A 201 3.75 -12.52 -22.13
N GLN A 202 4.65 -11.63 -22.54
CA GLN A 202 5.92 -11.94 -23.20
C GLN A 202 7.10 -11.96 -22.21
N ASP A 203 6.83 -12.02 -20.91
CA ASP A 203 7.83 -11.97 -19.83
C ASP A 203 8.69 -10.70 -19.82
N LYS A 204 8.19 -9.63 -20.44
CA LYS A 204 8.87 -8.35 -20.48
C LYS A 204 8.44 -7.49 -19.31
N LYS A 205 9.41 -7.03 -18.51
CA LYS A 205 9.17 -6.06 -17.45
C LYS A 205 8.82 -4.69 -18.07
N TYR A 206 7.64 -4.16 -17.71
CA TYR A 206 7.15 -2.91 -18.30
C TYR A 206 6.83 -1.82 -17.27
N ARG A 207 6.69 -2.18 -15.98
CA ARG A 207 6.34 -1.24 -14.92
C ARG A 207 7.06 -1.61 -13.63
N VAL A 208 7.57 -0.62 -12.87
CA VAL A 208 8.32 -0.83 -11.63
C VAL A 208 7.92 0.17 -10.57
N ALA A 209 7.49 -0.31 -9.41
CA ALA A 209 7.34 0.50 -8.20
C ALA A 209 8.56 0.32 -7.29
N LYS A 210 9.00 1.39 -6.61
CA LYS A 210 10.10 1.35 -5.64
C LYS A 210 9.80 2.21 -4.41
N ALA A 211 10.09 1.70 -3.23
CA ALA A 211 10.23 2.48 -2.02
C ALA A 211 11.64 3.12 -2.01
N LEU A 212 11.70 4.43 -2.19
CA LEU A 212 12.97 5.17 -2.28
C LEU A 212 13.48 5.64 -0.91
N LYS A 213 12.57 5.80 0.06
CA LYS A 213 12.89 6.17 1.44
C LYS A 213 11.87 5.54 2.38
N VAL A 214 12.38 4.98 3.48
CA VAL A 214 11.57 4.44 4.59
C VAL A 214 12.02 5.12 5.87
N GLU A 215 11.08 5.57 6.69
CA GLU A 215 11.31 6.19 8.00
C GLU A 215 10.43 5.50 9.04
N ASN A 216 10.85 5.53 10.31
CA ASN A 216 9.99 5.10 11.40
C ASN A 216 9.14 6.29 11.86
N ILE A 217 7.81 6.16 11.75
CA ILE A 217 6.86 7.19 12.18
C ILE A 217 5.92 6.58 13.19
N GLN A 218 5.94 7.08 14.41
CA GLN A 218 5.11 6.57 15.53
C GLN A 218 5.27 5.05 15.77
N GLY A 219 6.47 4.51 15.54
CA GLY A 219 6.74 3.07 15.67
C GLY A 219 6.50 2.26 14.38
N HIS A 220 5.90 2.84 13.36
CA HIS A 220 5.58 2.19 12.10
C HIS A 220 6.65 2.45 11.03
N PRO A 221 7.24 1.39 10.41
CA PRO A 221 8.06 1.54 9.22
C PRO A 221 7.22 2.09 8.06
N THR A 222 7.51 3.30 7.61
CA THR A 222 6.68 4.05 6.67
C THR A 222 7.46 4.43 5.43
N VAL A 223 6.92 4.16 4.24
CA VAL A 223 7.49 4.65 2.98
C VAL A 223 7.20 6.15 2.85
N THR A 224 8.24 6.98 2.95
CA THR A 224 8.11 8.45 2.85
C THR A 224 8.50 8.98 1.47
N LYS A 225 9.05 8.13 0.60
CA LYS A 225 9.27 8.44 -0.81
C LYS A 225 9.13 7.19 -1.64
N ALA A 226 8.30 7.24 -2.68
CA ALA A 226 8.06 6.14 -3.60
C ALA A 226 8.14 6.60 -5.05
N SER A 227 8.44 5.69 -5.97
CA SER A 227 8.33 5.95 -7.41
C SER A 227 7.58 4.82 -8.12
N MET A 228 6.92 5.20 -9.20
CA MET A 228 6.39 4.31 -10.22
C MET A 228 7.01 4.69 -11.56
N GLU A 229 7.56 3.71 -12.26
CA GLU A 229 8.14 3.89 -13.60
C GLU A 229 7.35 3.07 -14.61
N SER A 230 6.94 3.70 -15.71
CA SER A 230 6.44 3.05 -16.93
C SER A 230 7.58 2.92 -17.93
N LEU A 231 8.15 1.71 -18.03
CA LEU A 231 9.31 1.47 -18.91
C LEU A 231 8.94 1.55 -20.39
N ASN A 232 7.69 1.18 -20.74
CA ASN A 232 7.20 1.28 -22.10
C ASN A 232 6.95 2.74 -22.55
N GLN A 233 6.53 3.58 -21.61
CA GLN A 233 6.26 5.00 -21.88
C GLN A 233 7.48 5.89 -21.65
N GLY A 234 8.51 5.39 -20.96
CA GLY A 234 9.68 6.17 -20.57
C GLY A 234 9.35 7.28 -19.56
N SER A 235 8.29 7.10 -18.76
CA SER A 235 7.81 8.06 -17.79
C SER A 235 8.02 7.59 -16.35
N LYS A 236 8.02 8.53 -15.41
CA LYS A 236 8.21 8.25 -13.98
C LYS A 236 7.44 9.21 -13.12
N THR A 237 6.71 8.70 -12.16
CA THR A 237 6.10 9.48 -11.08
C THR A 237 6.79 9.21 -9.76
N VAL A 238 7.12 10.28 -9.03
CA VAL A 238 7.66 10.23 -7.66
C VAL A 238 6.66 10.85 -6.71
N MET A 239 6.34 10.13 -5.63
CA MET A 239 5.56 10.62 -4.49
C MET A 239 6.48 10.84 -3.29
N GLU A 240 6.44 12.04 -2.71
CA GLU A 240 7.14 12.42 -1.49
C GLU A 240 6.09 12.73 -0.43
N TYR A 241 6.08 11.91 0.64
CA TYR A 241 5.12 12.02 1.74
C TYR A 241 5.74 12.84 2.87
N SER A 242 4.97 13.75 3.42
CA SER A 242 5.35 14.60 4.54
C SER A 242 4.22 14.72 5.55
N SER A 243 4.56 15.09 6.79
CA SER A 243 3.59 15.22 7.88
C SER A 243 2.70 13.98 8.04
N VAL A 244 3.29 12.80 7.80
CA VAL A 244 2.58 11.53 8.00
C VAL A 244 2.23 11.38 9.47
N LYS A 245 0.98 11.04 9.76
CA LYS A 245 0.48 10.78 11.11
C LYS A 245 -0.50 9.63 11.07
N TYR A 246 -0.41 8.77 12.06
CA TYR A 246 -1.32 7.67 12.33
C TYR A 246 -2.17 7.97 13.57
N ASP A 247 -3.29 7.30 13.72
CA ASP A 247 -4.18 7.35 14.89
C ASP A 247 -4.59 8.78 15.28
N THR A 248 -5.01 9.54 14.27
CA THR A 248 -5.38 10.96 14.42
C THR A 248 -6.86 11.18 14.75
N GLY A 249 -7.64 10.11 14.85
CA GLY A 249 -9.07 10.15 15.15
C GLY A 249 -9.89 10.69 13.99
N ILE A 250 -9.58 10.30 12.76
CA ILE A 250 -10.35 10.65 11.58
C ILE A 250 -11.67 9.85 11.62
N PRO A 251 -12.85 10.51 11.67
CA PRO A 251 -14.10 9.78 11.73
C PRO A 251 -14.51 9.25 10.36
N GLU A 252 -15.23 8.12 10.37
CA GLU A 252 -15.69 7.46 9.14
C GLU A 252 -16.58 8.33 8.26
N ASP A 253 -17.41 9.19 8.87
CA ASP A 253 -18.43 9.98 8.20
C ASP A 253 -17.89 10.97 7.17
N ILE A 254 -16.59 11.32 7.24
CA ILE A 254 -15.97 12.19 6.23
C ILE A 254 -15.69 11.48 4.90
N PHE A 255 -15.72 10.15 4.87
CA PHE A 255 -15.48 9.35 3.66
C PHE A 255 -16.78 9.05 2.91
N THR A 256 -17.61 10.08 2.71
CA THR A 256 -18.88 9.97 2.01
C THR A 256 -18.92 10.87 0.78
N GLU A 257 -19.85 10.60 -0.15
CA GLU A 257 -20.01 11.40 -1.38
C GLU A 257 -20.33 12.88 -1.09
N ARG A 258 -20.92 13.17 0.08
CA ARG A 258 -21.15 14.55 0.52
C ARG A 258 -19.86 15.37 0.57
N TYR A 259 -18.78 14.74 1.02
CA TYR A 259 -17.49 15.41 1.18
C TYR A 259 -16.69 15.52 -0.12
N LEU A 260 -17.16 14.96 -1.23
CA LEU A 260 -16.58 15.20 -2.55
C LEU A 260 -16.70 16.69 -2.93
N ARG A 261 -17.87 17.31 -2.70
CA ARG A 261 -18.11 18.73 -2.99
C ARG A 261 -17.77 19.66 -1.83
N LYS A 262 -17.77 19.16 -0.60
CA LYS A 262 -17.51 19.93 0.64
C LYS A 262 -16.35 19.32 1.43
N PRO A 263 -15.10 19.52 1.00
CA PRO A 263 -13.94 18.88 1.62
C PRO A 263 -13.85 19.10 3.13
N PRO A 264 -13.45 18.09 3.93
CA PRO A 264 -13.39 18.16 5.40
C PRO A 264 -12.14 18.92 5.86
N ARG A 265 -12.16 20.25 5.72
CA ARG A 265 -10.98 21.15 5.91
C ARG A 265 -10.21 20.95 7.21
N LYS A 266 -10.89 20.50 8.28
CA LYS A 266 -10.28 20.22 9.59
C LYS A 266 -9.17 19.17 9.47
N TYR A 267 -9.37 18.17 8.63
CA TYR A 267 -8.46 17.01 8.50
C TYR A 267 -7.45 17.17 7.35
N LEU A 268 -7.58 18.20 6.52
CA LEU A 268 -6.71 18.45 5.36
C LEU A 268 -5.51 19.38 5.67
N LYS A 269 -5.40 19.86 6.90
CA LYS A 269 -4.34 20.80 7.33
C LYS A 269 -3.13 20.06 7.89
#